data_7d509b97f6407229e0614ed3779cba42
#
_entry.id   7d509b97f6407229e0614ed3779cba42
#
_cell.length_a   1.000
_cell.length_b   1.000
_cell.length_c   1.000
_cell.angle_alpha   90.00
_cell.angle_beta   90.00
_cell.angle_gamma   90.00
#
_symmetry.space_group_name_H-M   'P 1'
#
loop_
_entity.id
_entity.type
_entity.pdbx_description
1 polymer ?
#
loop_
_entity_poly.entity_id
_entity_poly.type
_entity_poly.pdbx_seq_one_letter_code
_entity_poly.pdbx_strand_id
1 'polypeptide(L)'
;MSKNVAEYFACDVFNDEVMKARLPKAVYKALTKTRKLGVPLDPTYADVVANALKDWAIEHGATHYTHWFQPMTGSTAEKHDSFITPTDNGMVIMNFSGKELVKGEPDASSFPSGGLRATSSARGYTAWDPTSFCFVKEGSLYIPTAFVSYTGETLDKKTPLLRSMDVLSEQSIRILRLFGNTTATKVTSTVGP
;
A
#
# COMPACT_ATOMS: atom_id res chain seq x y z
N MET A 1 -19.17 27.89 -7.97
CA MET A 1 -18.49 27.39 -9.20
C MET A 1 -18.23 25.91 -9.00
N SER A 2 -18.75 25.06 -9.89
CA SER A 2 -18.41 23.63 -9.85
C SER A 2 -16.94 23.48 -10.24
N LYS A 3 -16.11 22.94 -9.36
CA LYS A 3 -14.72 22.61 -9.68
C LYS A 3 -14.72 21.57 -10.81
N ASN A 4 -13.91 21.79 -11.83
CA ASN A 4 -13.71 20.79 -12.87
C ASN A 4 -13.07 19.54 -12.25
N VAL A 5 -13.66 18.37 -12.44
CA VAL A 5 -13.16 17.10 -11.86
C VAL A 5 -11.69 16.86 -12.21
N ALA A 6 -11.27 17.23 -13.42
CA ALA A 6 -9.88 17.07 -13.85
C ALA A 6 -8.86 17.88 -13.03
N GLU A 7 -9.30 18.97 -12.37
CA GLU A 7 -8.41 19.84 -11.57
C GLU A 7 -8.11 19.27 -10.18
N TYR A 8 -9.01 18.45 -9.63
CA TYR A 8 -8.82 17.86 -8.31
C TYR A 8 -8.71 16.34 -8.31
N PHE A 9 -8.88 15.69 -9.45
CA PHE A 9 -8.69 14.24 -9.54
C PHE A 9 -7.26 13.85 -9.19
N ALA A 10 -7.11 12.98 -8.20
CA ALA A 10 -5.83 12.47 -7.71
C ALA A 10 -4.82 13.53 -7.20
N CYS A 11 -5.29 14.74 -6.83
CA CYS A 11 -4.43 15.78 -6.27
C CYS A 11 -3.76 15.35 -4.95
N ASP A 12 -4.44 14.52 -4.17
CA ASP A 12 -3.99 14.02 -2.87
C ASP A 12 -3.44 12.59 -2.97
N VAL A 13 -2.92 12.19 -4.12
CA VAL A 13 -2.29 10.88 -4.36
C VAL A 13 -0.79 11.03 -4.57
N PHE A 14 -0.01 10.24 -3.84
CA PHE A 14 1.45 10.15 -4.01
C PHE A 14 1.77 9.35 -5.29
N ASN A 15 1.42 9.95 -6.43
CA ASN A 15 1.49 9.35 -7.75
C ASN A 15 2.92 9.36 -8.35
N ASP A 16 3.05 8.92 -9.60
CA ASP A 16 4.33 8.87 -10.31
C ASP A 16 5.03 10.23 -10.44
N GLU A 17 4.29 11.30 -10.65
CA GLU A 17 4.86 12.65 -10.79
C GLU A 17 5.40 13.14 -9.45
N VAL A 18 4.64 12.95 -8.37
CA VAL A 18 5.07 13.29 -7.01
C VAL A 18 6.28 12.46 -6.60
N MET A 19 6.26 11.14 -6.84
CA MET A 19 7.39 10.28 -6.54
C MET A 19 8.66 10.68 -7.31
N LYS A 20 8.53 11.01 -8.58
CA LYS A 20 9.65 11.45 -9.42
C LYS A 20 10.26 12.76 -8.94
N ALA A 21 9.43 13.66 -8.43
CA ALA A 21 9.86 14.95 -7.91
C ALA A 21 10.54 14.85 -6.53
N ARG A 22 10.09 13.90 -5.68
CA ARG A 22 10.49 13.84 -4.26
C ARG A 22 11.48 12.74 -3.91
N LEU A 23 11.57 11.70 -4.72
CA LEU A 23 12.45 10.58 -4.45
C LEU A 23 13.78 10.69 -5.22
N PRO A 24 14.88 10.25 -4.63
CA PRO A 24 16.12 10.05 -5.38
C PRO A 24 15.88 9.15 -6.59
N LYS A 25 16.53 9.45 -7.69
CA LYS A 25 16.34 8.76 -8.98
C LYS A 25 16.46 7.24 -8.90
N ALA A 26 17.36 6.72 -8.05
CA ALA A 26 17.53 5.28 -7.85
C ALA A 26 16.30 4.66 -7.17
N VAL A 27 15.78 5.31 -6.13
CA VAL A 27 14.60 4.86 -5.37
C VAL A 27 13.35 4.88 -6.24
N TYR A 28 13.12 5.97 -6.98
CA TYR A 28 12.01 6.08 -7.94
C TYR A 28 12.05 4.97 -9.00
N LYS A 29 13.25 4.69 -9.58
CA LYS A 29 13.40 3.61 -10.54
C LYS A 29 13.12 2.23 -9.93
N ALA A 30 13.56 1.98 -8.70
CA ALA A 30 13.28 0.73 -7.99
C ALA A 30 11.78 0.53 -7.75
N LEU A 31 11.09 1.55 -7.22
CA LEU A 31 9.63 1.53 -7.04
C LEU A 31 8.88 1.31 -8.36
N THR A 32 9.29 2.00 -9.41
CA THR A 32 8.69 1.82 -10.75
C THR A 32 8.87 0.40 -11.26
N LYS A 33 10.05 -0.21 -11.04
CA LYS A 33 10.32 -1.60 -11.39
C LYS A 33 9.46 -2.57 -10.59
N THR A 34 9.32 -2.35 -9.29
CA THR A 34 8.44 -3.14 -8.42
C THR A 34 7.01 -3.11 -8.93
N ARG A 35 6.46 -1.94 -9.23
CA ARG A 35 5.07 -1.80 -9.71
C ARG A 35 4.84 -2.43 -11.09
N LYS A 36 5.77 -2.27 -12.00
CA LYS A 36 5.60 -2.77 -13.39
C LYS A 36 5.92 -4.24 -13.56
N LEU A 37 6.88 -4.76 -12.82
CA LEU A 37 7.45 -6.09 -13.02
C LEU A 37 7.27 -7.04 -11.83
N GLY A 38 6.72 -6.56 -10.69
CA GLY A 38 6.58 -7.36 -9.48
C GLY A 38 7.90 -7.72 -8.79
N VAL A 39 9.00 -7.06 -9.13
CA VAL A 39 10.29 -7.29 -8.48
C VAL A 39 10.25 -6.76 -7.06
N PRO A 40 10.70 -7.53 -6.04
CA PRO A 40 10.75 -7.05 -4.67
C PRO A 40 11.52 -5.74 -4.54
N LEU A 41 11.02 -4.82 -3.71
CA LEU A 41 11.71 -3.58 -3.38
C LEU A 41 12.81 -3.88 -2.36
N ASP A 42 13.98 -3.27 -2.56
CA ASP A 42 15.06 -3.33 -1.58
C ASP A 42 14.63 -2.63 -0.28
N PRO A 43 14.63 -3.34 0.87
CA PRO A 43 14.22 -2.77 2.15
C PRO A 43 15.01 -1.51 2.58
N THR A 44 16.23 -1.34 2.10
CA THR A 44 17.05 -0.16 2.39
C THR A 44 16.46 1.15 1.90
N TYR A 45 15.53 1.09 0.95
CA TYR A 45 14.83 2.28 0.46
C TYR A 45 13.64 2.72 1.33
N ALA A 46 13.23 1.90 2.29
CA ALA A 46 12.01 2.16 3.07
C ALA A 46 12.06 3.49 3.83
N ASP A 47 13.17 3.83 4.46
CA ASP A 47 13.31 5.10 5.20
C ASP A 47 13.25 6.32 4.28
N VAL A 48 13.87 6.22 3.10
CA VAL A 48 13.84 7.31 2.10
C VAL A 48 12.41 7.54 1.62
N VAL A 49 11.67 6.47 1.35
CA VAL A 49 10.28 6.56 0.91
C VAL A 49 9.39 7.07 2.04
N ALA A 50 9.57 6.59 3.27
CA ALA A 50 8.81 7.01 4.44
C ALA A 50 8.96 8.51 4.69
N ASN A 51 10.19 9.04 4.68
CA ASN A 51 10.42 10.47 4.84
C ASN A 51 9.76 11.29 3.75
N ALA A 52 9.89 10.89 2.48
CA ALA A 52 9.25 11.60 1.38
C ALA A 52 7.72 11.58 1.46
N LEU A 53 7.14 10.45 1.88
CA LEU A 53 5.70 10.32 2.13
C LEU A 53 5.24 11.21 3.28
N LYS A 54 5.96 11.20 4.40
CA LYS A 54 5.65 12.04 5.56
C LYS A 54 5.66 13.52 5.20
N ASP A 55 6.74 14.00 4.58
CA ASP A 55 6.88 15.42 4.23
C ASP A 55 5.77 15.85 3.26
N TRP A 56 5.50 15.05 2.26
CA TRP A 56 4.40 15.28 1.32
C TRP A 56 3.03 15.25 2.00
N ALA A 57 2.77 14.29 2.89
CA ALA A 57 1.50 14.17 3.58
C ALA A 57 1.24 15.36 4.52
N ILE A 58 2.27 15.83 5.24
CA ILE A 58 2.19 17.03 6.10
C ILE A 58 1.85 18.28 5.27
N GLU A 59 2.47 18.46 4.10
CA GLU A 59 2.15 19.55 3.18
C GLU A 59 0.70 19.50 2.68
N HIS A 60 0.09 18.29 2.65
CA HIS A 60 -1.32 18.08 2.33
C HIS A 60 -2.24 18.05 3.57
N GLY A 61 -1.72 18.51 4.72
CA GLY A 61 -2.50 18.67 5.95
C GLY A 61 -2.69 17.40 6.77
N ALA A 62 -1.96 16.33 6.48
CA ALA A 62 -2.02 15.12 7.29
C ALA A 62 -1.25 15.28 8.60
N THR A 63 -1.84 14.83 9.70
CA THR A 63 -1.23 14.76 11.03
C THR A 63 -1.03 13.32 11.50
N HIS A 64 -1.69 12.39 10.83
CA HIS A 64 -1.72 10.96 11.14
C HIS A 64 -1.45 10.15 9.88
N TYR A 65 -1.16 8.87 10.09
CA TYR A 65 -1.11 7.85 9.02
C TYR A 65 -1.91 6.62 9.43
N THR A 66 -2.31 5.84 8.44
CA THR A 66 -3.02 4.59 8.67
C THR A 66 -2.56 3.51 7.68
N HIS A 67 -2.35 2.31 8.20
CA HIS A 67 -2.21 1.11 7.39
C HIS A 67 -3.61 0.63 6.98
N TRP A 68 -3.95 0.87 5.73
CA TRP A 68 -5.28 0.63 5.19
C TRP A 68 -5.34 -0.67 4.38
N PHE A 69 -6.30 -1.52 4.70
CA PHE A 69 -6.55 -2.76 4.00
C PHE A 69 -8.02 -3.15 4.06
N GLN A 70 -8.45 -4.09 3.22
CA GLN A 70 -9.78 -4.67 3.26
C GLN A 70 -9.68 -6.08 3.83
N PRO A 71 -10.15 -6.32 5.07
CA PRO A 71 -10.18 -7.63 5.66
C PRO A 71 -11.22 -8.53 4.96
N MET A 72 -11.10 -9.84 5.14
CA MET A 72 -12.01 -10.82 4.55
C MET A 72 -13.47 -10.63 4.98
N THR A 73 -13.70 -9.95 6.08
CA THR A 73 -15.04 -9.64 6.63
C THR A 73 -15.83 -8.61 5.82
N GLY A 74 -15.21 -7.92 4.86
CA GLY A 74 -15.89 -6.97 3.98
C GLY A 74 -15.85 -5.51 4.42
N SER A 75 -15.61 -5.23 5.69
CA SER A 75 -15.42 -3.86 6.19
C SER A 75 -13.98 -3.40 5.94
N THR A 76 -13.80 -2.11 5.68
CA THR A 76 -12.45 -1.52 5.64
C THR A 76 -11.87 -1.48 7.04
N ALA A 77 -10.60 -1.85 7.20
CA ALA A 77 -9.88 -1.76 8.46
C ALA A 77 -8.78 -0.70 8.35
N GLU A 78 -8.66 0.08 9.40
CA GLU A 78 -7.75 1.20 9.53
C GLU A 78 -7.22 1.23 10.96
N LYS A 79 -5.94 1.57 11.10
CA LYS A 79 -5.35 1.91 12.39
C LYS A 79 -4.61 3.22 12.22
N HIS A 80 -5.14 4.28 12.82
CA HIS A 80 -4.55 5.60 12.76
C HIS A 80 -3.47 5.75 13.83
N ASP A 81 -2.28 6.14 13.41
CA ASP A 81 -1.16 6.51 14.27
C ASP A 81 -0.74 7.94 13.94
N SER A 82 -0.22 8.68 14.95
CA SER A 82 0.23 10.04 14.75
C SER A 82 1.67 10.08 14.25
N PHE A 83 1.99 11.08 13.42
CA PHE A 83 3.39 11.40 13.10
C PHE A 83 4.16 11.99 14.29
N ILE A 84 3.49 12.37 15.37
CA ILE A 84 4.12 13.05 16.51
C ILE A 84 4.83 12.02 17.39
N THR A 85 6.12 12.25 17.61
CA THR A 85 6.95 11.50 18.55
C THR A 85 7.45 12.44 19.65
N PRO A 86 7.14 12.16 20.93
CA PRO A 86 7.70 12.93 22.05
C PRO A 86 9.22 12.80 22.12
N THR A 87 9.87 13.87 22.55
CA THR A 87 11.32 13.91 22.80
C THR A 87 11.59 14.07 24.30
N ASP A 88 12.79 13.68 24.75
CA ASP A 88 13.19 13.68 26.18
C ASP A 88 13.15 15.09 26.83
N ASN A 89 13.19 16.14 26.01
CA ASN A 89 13.12 17.54 26.49
C ASN A 89 11.70 18.11 26.56
N GLY A 90 10.66 17.24 26.43
CA GLY A 90 9.25 17.67 26.46
C GLY A 90 8.76 18.32 25.17
N MET A 91 9.54 18.29 24.12
CA MET A 91 9.15 18.73 22.78
C MET A 91 8.57 17.55 21.99
N VAL A 92 8.11 17.83 20.79
CA VAL A 92 7.65 16.81 19.83
C VAL A 92 8.35 17.00 18.49
N ILE A 93 8.58 15.90 17.80
CA ILE A 93 9.04 15.89 16.42
C ILE A 93 8.04 15.15 15.54
N MET A 94 7.99 15.53 14.28
CA MET A 94 7.24 14.78 13.27
C MET A 94 8.16 13.69 12.71
N ASN A 95 7.84 12.44 12.96
CA ASN A 95 8.63 11.29 12.55
C ASN A 95 7.78 10.23 11.85
N PHE A 96 8.37 9.54 10.90
CA PHE A 96 7.80 8.37 10.24
C PHE A 96 8.94 7.58 9.61
N SER A 97 9.22 6.42 10.14
CA SER A 97 10.34 5.56 9.72
C SER A 97 9.92 4.56 8.64
N GLY A 98 10.90 4.02 7.95
CA GLY A 98 10.69 2.92 7.02
C GLY A 98 10.14 1.67 7.70
N LYS A 99 10.45 1.44 8.97
CA LYS A 99 9.87 0.35 9.76
C LYS A 99 8.35 0.53 9.92
N GLU A 100 7.92 1.75 10.24
CA GLU A 100 6.50 2.09 10.37
C GLU A 100 5.78 2.05 9.03
N LEU A 101 6.46 2.44 7.93
CA LEU A 101 5.91 2.29 6.58
C LEU A 101 5.68 0.82 6.22
N VAL A 102 6.71 -0.01 6.40
CA VAL A 102 6.72 -1.38 5.86
C VAL A 102 5.81 -2.31 6.65
N LYS A 103 5.73 -2.16 7.97
CA LYS A 103 5.01 -3.09 8.84
C LYS A 103 4.24 -2.37 9.94
N GLY A 104 2.97 -2.71 10.08
CA GLY A 104 2.14 -2.36 11.22
C GLY A 104 1.64 -3.62 11.93
N GLU A 105 1.37 -3.50 13.22
CA GLU A 105 0.76 -4.56 14.03
C GLU A 105 -0.58 -4.04 14.57
N PRO A 106 -1.66 -4.11 13.75
CA PRO A 106 -2.96 -3.68 14.22
C PRO A 106 -3.45 -4.63 15.33
N ASP A 107 -4.09 -4.08 16.35
CA ASP A 107 -4.75 -4.87 17.37
C ASP A 107 -5.87 -5.71 16.75
N ALA A 108 -5.99 -6.97 17.16
CA ALA A 108 -7.06 -7.86 16.73
C ALA A 108 -8.47 -7.32 17.02
N SER A 109 -8.62 -6.47 18.03
CA SER A 109 -9.86 -5.74 18.34
C SER A 109 -10.22 -4.66 17.29
N SER A 110 -9.28 -4.25 16.44
CA SER A 110 -9.51 -3.28 15.36
C SER A 110 -10.26 -3.86 14.17
N PHE A 111 -10.49 -5.17 14.13
CA PHE A 111 -11.24 -5.80 13.05
C PHE A 111 -12.64 -6.15 13.49
N PRO A 112 -13.63 -5.98 12.59
CA PRO A 112 -14.92 -6.61 12.80
C PRO A 112 -14.70 -8.12 12.90
N SER A 113 -15.00 -8.72 14.04
CA SER A 113 -14.96 -10.17 14.25
C SER A 113 -16.17 -10.85 13.60
N GLY A 114 -16.57 -10.40 12.44
CA GLY A 114 -17.69 -10.96 11.70
C GLY A 114 -17.18 -11.97 10.69
N GLY A 115 -17.32 -13.24 10.94
CA GLY A 115 -16.99 -14.26 9.96
C GLY A 115 -16.63 -15.61 10.59
N LEU A 116 -16.17 -16.51 9.76
CA LEU A 116 -15.83 -17.88 10.10
C LEU A 116 -14.59 -18.03 11.01
N ARG A 117 -13.94 -16.93 11.40
CA ARG A 117 -12.71 -16.96 12.19
C ARG A 117 -12.90 -16.31 13.56
N ALA A 118 -12.44 -16.99 14.60
CA ALA A 118 -12.31 -16.43 15.92
C ALA A 118 -11.31 -15.26 15.94
N THR A 119 -11.50 -14.32 16.86
CA THR A 119 -10.67 -13.11 17.01
C THR A 119 -9.16 -13.44 17.15
N SER A 120 -8.84 -14.58 17.76
CA SER A 120 -7.45 -15.07 17.89
C SER A 120 -6.79 -15.41 16.55
N SER A 121 -7.57 -15.80 15.55
CA SER A 121 -7.09 -16.11 14.20
C SER A 121 -6.90 -14.87 13.34
N ALA A 122 -7.43 -13.73 13.76
CA ALA A 122 -7.30 -12.45 13.05
C ALA A 122 -6.03 -11.67 13.43
N ARG A 123 -5.21 -12.19 14.33
CA ARG A 123 -3.93 -11.57 14.71
C ARG A 123 -2.92 -11.71 13.59
N GLY A 124 -2.26 -10.60 13.28
CA GLY A 124 -1.29 -10.58 12.22
C GLY A 124 -0.61 -9.23 12.12
N TYR A 125 -0.05 -8.96 10.97
CA TYR A 125 0.60 -7.70 10.67
C TYR A 125 0.20 -7.21 9.27
N THR A 126 0.24 -5.90 9.11
CA THR A 126 0.15 -5.26 7.80
C THR A 126 1.51 -5.22 7.15
N ALA A 127 1.55 -5.43 5.84
CA ALA A 127 2.73 -5.27 5.02
C ALA A 127 2.44 -4.24 3.93
N TRP A 128 3.27 -3.20 3.84
CA TRP A 128 3.13 -2.18 2.81
C TRP A 128 3.12 -2.81 1.43
N ASP A 129 2.18 -2.37 0.61
CA ASP A 129 2.13 -2.72 -0.81
C ASP A 129 2.69 -1.57 -1.66
N PRO A 130 3.95 -1.65 -2.10
CA PRO A 130 4.57 -0.61 -2.91
C PRO A 130 4.02 -0.55 -4.35
N THR A 131 3.12 -1.46 -4.73
CA THR A 131 2.47 -1.44 -6.04
C THR A 131 1.27 -0.51 -6.10
N SER A 132 0.72 -0.13 -4.95
CA SER A 132 -0.39 0.79 -4.81
C SER A 132 0.07 2.16 -4.33
N PHE A 133 -0.60 3.22 -4.79
CA PHE A 133 -0.30 4.59 -4.38
C PHE A 133 -0.84 4.88 -2.99
N CYS A 134 -0.01 5.52 -2.16
CA CYS A 134 -0.48 6.16 -0.93
C CYS A 134 -1.25 7.43 -1.27
N PHE A 135 -2.15 7.84 -0.40
CA PHE A 135 -2.97 9.05 -0.61
C PHE A 135 -3.32 9.70 0.73
N VAL A 136 -3.64 10.99 0.70
CA VAL A 136 -4.13 11.71 1.87
C VAL A 136 -5.64 11.84 1.80
N LYS A 137 -6.31 11.58 2.90
CA LYS A 137 -7.74 11.78 3.07
C LYS A 137 -8.05 12.15 4.52
N GLU A 138 -8.86 13.18 4.72
CA GLU A 138 -9.36 13.59 6.05
C GLU A 138 -8.23 13.74 7.09
N GLY A 139 -7.11 14.37 6.71
CA GLY A 139 -5.97 14.63 7.61
C GLY A 139 -5.11 13.43 7.94
N SER A 140 -5.26 12.32 7.23
CA SER A 140 -4.46 11.12 7.40
C SER A 140 -3.82 10.67 6.09
N LEU A 141 -2.58 10.17 6.18
CA LEU A 141 -1.91 9.44 5.10
C LEU A 141 -2.38 7.99 5.10
N TYR A 142 -3.02 7.58 4.03
CA TYR A 142 -3.44 6.19 3.80
C TYR A 142 -2.35 5.41 3.10
N ILE A 143 -1.88 4.34 3.73
CA ILE A 143 -0.84 3.45 3.23
C ILE A 143 -1.50 2.13 2.84
N PRO A 144 -1.67 1.82 1.55
CA PRO A 144 -2.22 0.53 1.12
C PRO A 144 -1.33 -0.62 1.58
N THR A 145 -1.94 -1.61 2.22
CA THR A 145 -1.24 -2.76 2.78
C THR A 145 -1.93 -4.07 2.45
N ALA A 146 -1.18 -5.15 2.50
CA ALA A 146 -1.69 -6.50 2.70
C ALA A 146 -1.81 -6.78 4.20
N PHE A 147 -2.68 -7.68 4.61
CA PHE A 147 -2.79 -8.15 5.98
C PHE A 147 -2.57 -9.66 6.06
N VAL A 148 -1.62 -10.06 6.90
CA VAL A 148 -1.13 -11.44 6.96
C VAL A 148 -1.10 -11.90 8.42
N SER A 149 -1.54 -13.13 8.69
CA SER A 149 -1.41 -13.72 10.02
C SER A 149 0.06 -14.02 10.35
N TYR A 150 0.36 -14.21 11.63
CA TYR A 150 1.70 -14.64 12.06
C TYR A 150 2.10 -16.03 11.53
N THR A 151 1.13 -16.84 11.11
CA THR A 151 1.32 -18.15 10.50
C THR A 151 1.46 -18.09 8.97
N GLY A 152 1.37 -16.88 8.38
CA GLY A 152 1.54 -16.66 6.94
C GLY A 152 0.25 -16.74 6.12
N GLU A 153 -0.90 -16.89 6.75
CA GLU A 153 -2.20 -16.88 6.06
C GLU A 153 -2.59 -15.46 5.68
N THR A 154 -3.18 -15.28 4.51
CA THR A 154 -3.75 -13.99 4.10
C THR A 154 -5.08 -13.76 4.78
N LEU A 155 -5.25 -12.59 5.37
CA LEU A 155 -6.45 -12.18 6.09
C LEU A 155 -7.17 -11.01 5.40
N ASP A 156 -6.68 -10.59 4.24
CA ASP A 156 -7.25 -9.53 3.39
C ASP A 156 -7.81 -10.07 2.08
N LYS A 157 -8.51 -9.22 1.34
CA LYS A 157 -9.06 -9.52 0.01
C LYS A 157 -8.08 -9.26 -1.11
N LYS A 158 -7.15 -8.33 -0.92
CA LYS A 158 -6.20 -7.88 -1.94
C LYS A 158 -5.19 -8.96 -2.32
N THR A 159 -4.61 -9.64 -1.33
CA THR A 159 -3.57 -10.65 -1.59
C THR A 159 -4.08 -11.82 -2.43
N PRO A 160 -5.25 -12.44 -2.14
CA PRO A 160 -5.82 -13.45 -3.03
C PRO A 160 -6.10 -12.93 -4.44
N LEU A 161 -6.58 -11.69 -4.57
CA LEU A 161 -6.83 -11.07 -5.87
C LEU A 161 -5.54 -10.95 -6.67
N LEU A 162 -4.48 -10.38 -6.10
CA LEU A 162 -3.18 -10.21 -6.76
C LEU A 162 -2.58 -11.56 -7.17
N ARG A 163 -2.63 -12.56 -6.29
CA ARG A 163 -2.18 -13.92 -6.62
C ARG A 163 -2.97 -14.54 -7.77
N SER A 164 -4.28 -14.36 -7.79
CA SER A 164 -5.11 -14.88 -8.89
C SER A 164 -4.78 -14.21 -10.24
N MET A 165 -4.47 -12.92 -10.22
CA MET A 165 -4.06 -12.18 -11.42
C MET A 165 -2.71 -12.67 -11.95
N ASP A 166 -1.75 -12.97 -11.10
CA ASP A 166 -0.45 -13.49 -11.48
C ASP A 166 -0.57 -14.90 -12.10
N VAL A 167 -1.32 -15.78 -11.45
CA VAL A 167 -1.58 -17.14 -11.97
C VAL A 167 -2.33 -17.08 -13.30
N LEU A 168 -3.33 -16.22 -13.43
CA LEU A 168 -4.07 -16.03 -14.68
C LEU A 168 -3.13 -15.54 -15.79
N SER A 169 -2.26 -14.58 -15.50
CA SER A 169 -1.27 -14.10 -16.47
C SER A 169 -0.34 -15.21 -16.93
N GLU A 170 0.21 -15.99 -16.01
CA GLU A 170 1.11 -17.11 -16.31
C GLU A 170 0.45 -18.17 -17.20
N GLN A 171 -0.75 -18.62 -16.83
CA GLN A 171 -1.47 -19.65 -17.59
C GLN A 171 -1.91 -19.12 -18.97
N SER A 172 -2.32 -17.84 -19.06
CA SER A 172 -2.67 -17.23 -20.35
C SER A 172 -1.46 -17.15 -21.29
N ILE A 173 -0.28 -16.78 -20.78
CA ILE A 173 0.95 -16.78 -21.57
C ILE A 173 1.31 -18.18 -22.05
N ARG A 174 1.15 -19.20 -21.18
CA ARG A 174 1.37 -20.59 -21.54
C ARG A 174 0.48 -21.01 -22.72
N ILE A 175 -0.81 -20.65 -22.69
CA ILE A 175 -1.74 -20.92 -23.79
C ILE A 175 -1.35 -20.16 -25.05
N LEU A 176 -1.06 -18.86 -24.96
CA LEU A 176 -0.65 -18.04 -26.10
C LEU A 176 0.57 -18.61 -26.84
N ARG A 177 1.53 -19.18 -26.09
CA ARG A 177 2.70 -19.85 -26.68
C ARG A 177 2.34 -21.07 -27.50
N LEU A 178 1.32 -21.82 -27.12
CA LEU A 178 0.83 -22.97 -27.90
C LEU A 178 0.23 -22.52 -29.26
N PHE A 179 -0.27 -21.27 -29.33
CA PHE A 179 -0.75 -20.66 -30.57
C PHE A 179 0.32 -19.84 -31.32
N GLY A 180 1.60 -20.00 -30.94
CA GLY A 180 2.73 -19.37 -31.63
C GLY A 180 3.01 -17.94 -31.21
N ASN A 181 2.29 -17.37 -30.25
CA ASN A 181 2.63 -16.04 -29.70
C ASN A 181 3.77 -16.14 -28.69
N THR A 182 4.96 -15.73 -29.10
CA THR A 182 6.17 -15.75 -28.26
C THR A 182 6.55 -14.37 -27.69
N THR A 183 5.81 -13.33 -28.09
CA THR A 183 6.15 -11.93 -27.74
C THR A 183 5.44 -11.45 -26.47
N ALA A 184 4.29 -11.99 -26.14
CA ALA A 184 3.56 -11.64 -24.94
C ALA A 184 4.34 -12.06 -23.68
N THR A 185 4.60 -11.09 -22.79
CA THR A 185 5.31 -11.29 -21.52
C THR A 185 4.41 -11.17 -20.29
N LYS A 186 3.25 -10.56 -20.44
CA LYS A 186 2.25 -10.37 -19.37
C LYS A 186 0.85 -10.29 -19.98
N VAL A 187 -0.11 -10.87 -19.29
CA VAL A 187 -1.54 -10.70 -19.53
C VAL A 187 -2.14 -10.00 -18.32
N THR A 188 -2.89 -8.95 -18.56
CA THR A 188 -3.58 -8.21 -17.50
C THR A 188 -5.07 -8.44 -17.62
N SER A 189 -5.69 -8.84 -16.52
CA SER A 189 -7.14 -8.86 -16.39
C SER A 189 -7.63 -7.57 -15.77
N THR A 190 -8.64 -6.98 -16.34
CA THR A 190 -9.32 -5.79 -15.82
C THR A 190 -10.80 -6.09 -15.65
N VAL A 191 -11.37 -5.57 -14.57
CA VAL A 191 -12.81 -5.55 -14.40
C VAL A 191 -13.29 -4.23 -15.00
N GLY A 192 -14.13 -4.31 -16.02
CA GLY A 192 -14.77 -3.14 -16.59
C GLY A 192 -15.87 -2.60 -15.67
N PRO A 193 -16.32 -1.35 -15.91
CA PRO A 193 -17.47 -0.77 -15.21
C PRO A 193 -18.77 -1.49 -15.55
#